data_00cfb5ab1c1ce89dcc2a00f8fc3e4992
#
_entry.id   00cfb5ab1c1ce89dcc2a00f8fc3e4992
#
_cell.length_a   1.000
_cell.length_b   1.000
_cell.length_c   1.000
_cell.angle_alpha   90.00
_cell.angle_beta   90.00
_cell.angle_gamma   90.00
#
_symmetry.space_group_name_H-M   'P 1'
#
loop_
_entity.id
_entity.type
_entity.pdbx_description
1 polymer ?
#
loop_
_entity_poly.entity_id
_entity_poly.type
_entity_poly.pdbx_seq_one_letter_code
_entity_poly.pdbx_strand_id
1 'polypeptide(L)'
;GCVICIDLKSFYASVECADRGLDPFTTNLVVADPDRSANTICLAITPAMKAAGVRNRCRVRDIPPGIEYLTAVPRMKRYMQVSGEIVGSYLELVSPQDLQVYSIDECFIDAAPYLRLYRTDARTFAKHLMRRAFEVSSVTATAGIGPNMFQAKVALDICAKHASDGIGQLDDESFQRGIWFHRPITDIWGIAPGIAPRLAK
;
A
#
# COMPACT_ATOMS: atom_id res chain seq x y z
N GLY A 1 19.78 -2.29 11.46
CA GLY A 1 19.14 -1.71 10.28
C GLY A 1 17.78 -1.14 10.63
N CYS A 2 17.27 -0.24 9.80
CA CYS A 2 15.91 0.29 9.90
C CYS A 2 15.41 0.52 8.47
N VAL A 3 14.47 -0.30 8.03
CA VAL A 3 13.86 -0.21 6.71
C VAL A 3 12.41 0.22 6.87
N ILE A 4 11.96 1.15 6.04
CA ILE A 4 10.58 1.58 5.92
C ILE A 4 10.06 1.13 4.56
N CYS A 5 8.98 0.34 4.57
CA CYS A 5 8.21 -0.01 3.38
C CYS A 5 6.98 0.88 3.33
N ILE A 6 6.75 1.55 2.20
CA ILE A 6 5.59 2.44 2.01
C ILE A 6 4.73 1.89 0.88
N ASP A 7 3.43 1.83 1.09
CA ASP A 7 2.42 1.40 0.13
C ASP A 7 1.34 2.46 -0.03
N LEU A 8 0.98 2.76 -1.27
CA LEU A 8 -0.04 3.75 -1.62
C LEU A 8 -1.42 3.07 -1.66
N LYS A 9 -2.33 3.50 -0.79
CA LYS A 9 -3.65 2.88 -0.63
C LYS A 9 -4.50 2.95 -1.90
N SER A 10 -4.92 1.77 -2.41
CA SER A 10 -5.82 1.67 -3.57
C SER A 10 -5.37 2.57 -4.72
N PHE A 11 -4.09 2.51 -5.08
CA PHE A 11 -3.37 3.55 -5.79
C PHE A 11 -4.09 4.08 -7.02
N TYR A 12 -4.46 3.24 -7.98
CA TYR A 12 -5.12 3.70 -9.20
C TYR A 12 -6.47 4.37 -8.92
N ALA A 13 -7.27 3.77 -8.03
CA ALA A 13 -8.55 4.35 -7.64
C ALA A 13 -8.38 5.67 -6.87
N SER A 14 -7.36 5.77 -6.03
CA SER A 14 -7.04 7.01 -5.30
C SER A 14 -6.58 8.12 -6.24
N VAL A 15 -5.79 7.82 -7.26
CA VAL A 15 -5.41 8.79 -8.31
C VAL A 15 -6.65 9.28 -9.07
N GLU A 16 -7.55 8.37 -9.43
CA GLU A 16 -8.78 8.75 -10.12
C GLU A 16 -9.69 9.63 -9.27
N CYS A 17 -9.79 9.36 -7.98
CA CYS A 17 -10.51 10.22 -7.03
C CYS A 17 -9.83 11.59 -6.90
N ALA A 18 -8.51 11.65 -6.73
CA ALA A 18 -7.77 12.90 -6.61
C ALA A 18 -7.96 13.80 -7.84
N ASP A 19 -7.85 13.23 -9.04
CA ASP A 19 -8.05 13.98 -10.30
C ASP A 19 -9.49 14.48 -10.49
N ARG A 20 -10.46 13.88 -9.79
CA ARG A 20 -11.89 14.29 -9.80
C ARG A 20 -12.29 15.15 -8.60
N GLY A 21 -11.38 15.44 -7.69
CA GLY A 21 -11.69 16.15 -6.44
C GLY A 21 -12.59 15.35 -5.50
N LEU A 22 -12.52 14.01 -5.52
CA LEU A 22 -13.31 13.10 -4.71
C LEU A 22 -12.47 12.49 -3.58
N ASP A 23 -13.11 12.20 -2.46
CA ASP A 23 -12.48 11.48 -1.34
C ASP A 23 -12.62 9.96 -1.56
N PRO A 24 -11.52 9.20 -1.71
CA PRO A 24 -11.57 7.76 -1.93
C PRO A 24 -12.13 6.96 -0.74
N PHE A 25 -12.16 7.55 0.46
CA PHE A 25 -12.73 6.90 1.65
C PHE A 25 -14.25 6.99 1.74
N THR A 26 -14.86 7.90 0.99
CA THR A 26 -16.32 8.13 0.95
C THR A 26 -16.93 7.92 -0.43
N THR A 27 -16.10 7.74 -1.46
CA THR A 27 -16.53 7.56 -2.84
C THR A 27 -16.35 6.12 -3.29
N ASN A 28 -17.42 5.48 -3.76
CA ASN A 28 -17.34 4.18 -4.41
C ASN A 28 -16.87 4.37 -5.86
N LEU A 29 -15.66 3.90 -6.17
CA LEU A 29 -15.09 3.96 -7.50
C LEU A 29 -14.25 2.73 -7.78
N VAL A 30 -14.39 2.19 -8.99
CA VAL A 30 -13.57 1.11 -9.51
C VAL A 30 -12.80 1.56 -10.75
N VAL A 31 -11.59 1.05 -10.92
CA VAL A 31 -10.78 1.23 -12.13
C VAL A 31 -10.90 -0.05 -12.95
N ALA A 32 -11.66 0.03 -14.02
CA ALA A 32 -11.91 -1.07 -14.95
C ALA A 32 -12.26 -0.53 -16.33
N ASP A 33 -12.04 -1.34 -17.37
CA ASP A 33 -12.44 -0.98 -18.72
C ASP A 33 -13.93 -1.33 -18.92
N PRO A 34 -14.82 -0.33 -19.07
CA PRO A 34 -16.26 -0.57 -19.19
C PRO A 34 -16.65 -1.23 -20.52
N ASP A 35 -15.79 -1.14 -21.55
CA ASP A 35 -16.04 -1.72 -22.88
C ASP A 35 -15.72 -3.22 -22.91
N ARG A 36 -15.11 -3.76 -21.86
CA ARG A 36 -14.88 -5.19 -21.69
C ARG A 36 -16.08 -5.86 -21.02
N SER A 37 -16.10 -7.19 -21.11
CA SER A 37 -17.18 -7.98 -20.48
C SER A 37 -17.21 -7.82 -18.97
N ALA A 38 -18.35 -8.17 -18.34
CA ALA A 38 -18.49 -8.20 -16.88
C ALA A 38 -17.50 -9.14 -16.16
N ASN A 39 -16.77 -9.98 -16.91
CA ASN A 39 -15.67 -10.81 -16.42
C ASN A 39 -14.36 -10.06 -16.21
N THR A 40 -14.29 -8.79 -16.63
CA THR A 40 -13.10 -7.95 -16.46
C THR A 40 -12.77 -7.77 -14.99
N ILE A 41 -11.49 -7.89 -14.67
CA ILE A 41 -10.96 -7.66 -13.32
C ILE A 41 -10.87 -6.16 -13.07
N CYS A 42 -11.35 -5.70 -11.92
CA CYS A 42 -11.08 -4.36 -11.41
C CYS A 42 -9.61 -4.24 -11.05
N LEU A 43 -8.88 -3.34 -11.70
CA LEU A 43 -7.46 -3.13 -11.42
C LEU A 43 -7.25 -2.49 -10.04
N ALA A 44 -8.19 -1.67 -9.59
CA ALA A 44 -8.24 -1.12 -8.25
C ALA A 44 -9.68 -0.76 -7.88
N ILE A 45 -9.95 -0.71 -6.59
CA ILE A 45 -11.19 -0.22 -6.01
C ILE A 45 -10.86 0.74 -4.85
N THR A 46 -11.74 1.70 -4.58
CA THR A 46 -11.54 2.65 -3.48
C THR A 46 -11.60 1.97 -2.11
N PRO A 47 -10.99 2.58 -1.08
CA PRO A 47 -11.18 2.15 0.31
C PRO A 47 -12.66 2.09 0.72
N ALA A 48 -13.50 3.02 0.23
CA ALA A 48 -14.95 3.00 0.45
C ALA A 48 -15.59 1.69 -0.06
N MET A 49 -15.22 1.23 -1.27
CA MET A 49 -15.68 -0.05 -1.82
C MET A 49 -15.22 -1.24 -0.98
N LYS A 50 -13.98 -1.23 -0.50
CA LYS A 50 -13.44 -2.27 0.39
C LYS A 50 -14.21 -2.31 1.72
N ALA A 51 -14.53 -1.14 2.28
CA ALA A 51 -15.34 -1.02 3.50
C ALA A 51 -16.78 -1.54 3.31
N ALA A 52 -17.32 -1.44 2.10
CA ALA A 52 -18.60 -2.02 1.71
C ALA A 52 -18.56 -3.54 1.47
N GLY A 53 -17.40 -4.20 1.67
CA GLY A 53 -17.24 -5.64 1.54
C GLY A 53 -16.84 -6.13 0.15
N VAL A 54 -16.53 -5.23 -0.78
CA VAL A 54 -16.06 -5.59 -2.12
C VAL A 54 -14.59 -6.01 -2.05
N ARG A 55 -14.26 -7.13 -2.68
CA ARG A 55 -12.88 -7.64 -2.71
C ARG A 55 -12.02 -6.85 -3.68
N ASN A 56 -10.79 -6.59 -3.27
CA ASN A 56 -9.76 -6.06 -4.17
C ASN A 56 -9.54 -7.03 -5.34
N ARG A 57 -9.36 -6.48 -6.56
CA ARG A 57 -9.21 -7.26 -7.81
C ARG A 57 -10.38 -8.22 -8.10
N CYS A 58 -11.58 -7.91 -7.64
CA CYS A 58 -12.78 -8.64 -8.02
C CYS A 58 -13.08 -8.45 -9.51
N ARG A 59 -13.91 -9.32 -10.07
CA ARG A 59 -14.49 -9.08 -11.39
C ARG A 59 -15.65 -8.10 -11.24
N VAL A 60 -15.93 -7.32 -12.26
CA VAL A 60 -17.04 -6.35 -12.25
C VAL A 60 -18.36 -7.02 -11.87
N ARG A 61 -18.62 -8.24 -12.40
CA ARG A 61 -19.82 -9.03 -12.08
C ARG A 61 -19.95 -9.47 -10.63
N ASP A 62 -18.84 -9.49 -9.89
CA ASP A 62 -18.81 -9.93 -8.49
C ASP A 62 -19.13 -8.79 -7.51
N ILE A 63 -19.30 -7.56 -8.03
CA ILE A 63 -19.75 -6.42 -7.22
C ILE A 63 -21.22 -6.60 -6.89
N PRO A 64 -21.61 -6.53 -5.59
CA PRO A 64 -23.00 -6.70 -5.19
C PRO A 64 -23.94 -5.71 -5.89
N PRO A 65 -25.11 -6.14 -6.39
CA PRO A 65 -26.00 -5.32 -7.22
C PRO A 65 -26.61 -4.11 -6.51
N GLY A 66 -26.53 -4.05 -5.18
CA GLY A 66 -27.02 -2.90 -4.39
C GLY A 66 -26.00 -1.77 -4.18
N ILE A 67 -24.78 -1.93 -4.70
CA ILE A 67 -23.72 -0.92 -4.52
C ILE A 67 -23.66 -0.06 -5.78
N GLU A 68 -23.98 1.24 -5.64
CA GLU A 68 -23.73 2.23 -6.68
C GLU A 68 -22.25 2.66 -6.64
N TYR A 69 -21.62 2.75 -7.80
CA TYR A 69 -20.21 3.12 -7.93
C TYR A 69 -19.90 3.79 -9.27
N LEU A 70 -18.83 4.55 -9.28
CA LEU A 70 -18.25 5.14 -10.49
C LEU A 70 -17.25 4.15 -11.12
N THR A 71 -17.20 4.12 -12.44
CA THR A 71 -16.19 3.37 -13.19
C THR A 71 -15.23 4.34 -13.87
N ALA A 72 -13.94 4.18 -13.60
CA ALA A 72 -12.88 4.94 -14.26
C ALA A 72 -12.12 4.02 -15.22
N VAL A 73 -11.95 4.47 -16.46
CA VAL A 73 -11.10 3.79 -17.44
C VAL A 73 -9.64 3.85 -17.00
N PRO A 74 -8.88 2.75 -17.05
CA PRO A 74 -7.49 2.75 -16.66
C PRO A 74 -6.65 3.77 -17.44
N ARG A 75 -5.87 4.58 -16.71
CA ARG A 75 -4.95 5.59 -17.27
C ARG A 75 -3.52 5.34 -16.79
N MET A 76 -2.93 4.25 -17.27
CA MET A 76 -1.64 3.76 -16.76
C MET A 76 -0.52 4.80 -16.84
N LYS A 77 -0.48 5.62 -17.90
CA LYS A 77 0.49 6.71 -18.02
C LYS A 77 0.34 7.75 -16.89
N ARG A 78 -0.91 8.07 -16.51
CA ARG A 78 -1.18 8.99 -15.41
C ARG A 78 -0.72 8.40 -14.07
N TYR A 79 -0.98 7.11 -13.82
CA TYR A 79 -0.54 6.45 -12.60
C TYR A 79 0.98 6.39 -12.48
N MET A 80 1.67 6.11 -13.57
CA MET A 80 3.14 6.16 -13.62
C MET A 80 3.67 7.57 -13.33
N GLN A 81 3.04 8.61 -13.87
CA GLN A 81 3.40 10.00 -13.60
C GLN A 81 3.25 10.33 -12.12
N VAL A 82 2.10 10.01 -11.51
CA VAL A 82 1.85 10.28 -10.08
C VAL A 82 2.81 9.49 -9.20
N SER A 83 3.07 8.22 -9.53
CA SER A 83 4.07 7.41 -8.83
C SER A 83 5.45 8.06 -8.87
N GLY A 84 5.86 8.58 -10.02
CA GLY A 84 7.12 9.30 -10.18
C GLY A 84 7.19 10.60 -9.35
N GLU A 85 6.11 11.36 -9.27
CA GLU A 85 6.00 12.55 -8.43
C GLU A 85 6.13 12.21 -6.94
N ILE A 86 5.50 11.12 -6.50
CA ILE A 86 5.61 10.63 -5.12
C ILE A 86 7.04 10.19 -4.80
N VAL A 87 7.66 9.38 -5.65
CA VAL A 87 9.07 8.97 -5.48
C VAL A 87 9.98 10.18 -5.46
N GLY A 88 9.75 11.16 -6.34
CA GLY A 88 10.46 12.43 -6.34
C GLY A 88 10.38 13.15 -5.00
N SER A 89 9.22 13.14 -4.35
CA SER A 89 9.04 13.74 -3.03
C SER A 89 9.83 13.02 -1.92
N TYR A 90 10.03 11.71 -2.04
CA TYR A 90 10.90 10.96 -1.11
C TYR A 90 12.38 11.29 -1.33
N LEU A 91 12.79 11.48 -2.59
CA LEU A 91 14.17 11.83 -2.96
C LEU A 91 14.58 13.22 -2.52
N GLU A 92 13.67 14.06 -2.09
CA GLU A 92 13.99 15.32 -1.38
C GLU A 92 14.52 15.07 0.04
N LEU A 93 14.22 13.89 0.61
CA LEU A 93 14.54 13.53 2.00
C LEU A 93 15.62 12.46 2.11
N VAL A 94 15.72 11.59 1.10
CA VAL A 94 16.65 10.45 1.09
C VAL A 94 17.43 10.38 -0.21
N SER A 95 18.60 9.76 -0.16
CA SER A 95 19.43 9.51 -1.34
C SER A 95 18.82 8.42 -2.23
N PRO A 96 19.00 8.51 -3.56
CA PRO A 96 18.56 7.45 -4.48
C PRO A 96 19.12 6.06 -4.17
N GLN A 97 20.30 5.96 -3.57
CA GLN A 97 20.92 4.69 -3.20
C GLN A 97 20.17 3.98 -2.07
N ASP A 98 19.47 4.74 -1.23
CA ASP A 98 18.78 4.23 -0.06
C ASP A 98 17.27 4.01 -0.32
N LEU A 99 16.80 4.26 -1.56
CA LEU A 99 15.43 4.07 -1.98
C LEU A 99 15.36 3.01 -3.08
N GLN A 100 14.55 1.98 -2.86
CA GLN A 100 14.24 0.95 -3.85
C GLN A 100 12.76 0.99 -4.22
N VAL A 101 12.46 1.34 -5.46
CA VAL A 101 11.11 1.20 -6.03
C VAL A 101 10.84 -0.28 -6.26
N TYR A 102 9.86 -0.82 -5.55
CA TYR A 102 9.47 -2.23 -5.65
C TYR A 102 8.37 -2.44 -6.68
N SER A 103 7.39 -1.54 -6.70
CA SER A 103 6.30 -1.51 -7.69
C SER A 103 5.84 -0.07 -7.91
N ILE A 104 4.81 0.13 -8.74
CA ILE A 104 4.25 1.45 -9.02
C ILE A 104 3.69 2.15 -7.78
N ASP A 105 3.30 1.39 -6.77
CA ASP A 105 2.64 1.87 -5.55
C ASP A 105 3.42 1.53 -4.27
N GLU A 106 4.61 0.92 -4.39
CA GLU A 106 5.34 0.41 -3.24
C GLU A 106 6.85 0.66 -3.35
N CYS A 107 7.46 1.14 -2.26
CA CYS A 107 8.90 1.31 -2.18
C CYS A 107 9.45 0.93 -0.80
N PHE A 108 10.76 0.66 -0.76
CA PHE A 108 11.55 0.45 0.44
C PHE A 108 12.59 1.56 0.59
N ILE A 109 12.79 2.01 1.81
CA ILE A 109 13.76 3.04 2.16
C ILE A 109 14.63 2.54 3.32
N ASP A 110 15.95 2.52 3.14
CA ASP A 110 16.88 2.40 4.27
C ASP A 110 16.87 3.73 5.04
N ALA A 111 16.18 3.72 6.18
CA ALA A 111 15.98 4.91 6.99
C ALA A 111 17.10 5.14 8.00
N ALA A 112 17.94 4.14 8.27
CA ALA A 112 18.93 4.20 9.34
C ALA A 112 19.87 5.44 9.31
N PRO A 113 20.41 5.86 8.15
CA PRO A 113 21.24 7.07 8.07
C PRO A 113 20.46 8.34 8.43
N TYR A 114 19.19 8.40 8.02
CA TYR A 114 18.35 9.60 8.10
C TYR A 114 17.80 9.85 9.49
N LEU A 115 17.59 8.79 10.30
CA LEU A 115 17.17 8.95 11.69
C LEU A 115 18.17 9.75 12.51
N ARG A 116 19.45 9.55 12.25
CA ARG A 116 20.54 10.33 12.88
C ARG A 116 20.61 11.73 12.29
N LEU A 117 20.56 11.84 10.96
CA LEU A 117 20.67 13.10 10.24
C LEU A 117 19.58 14.09 10.67
N TYR A 118 18.33 13.62 10.70
CA TYR A 118 17.17 14.44 11.04
C TYR A 118 16.83 14.44 12.54
N ARG A 119 17.59 13.72 13.37
CA ARG A 119 17.37 13.59 14.81
C ARG A 119 15.91 13.18 15.12
N THR A 120 15.45 12.14 14.47
CA THR A 120 14.06 11.65 14.55
C THR A 120 14.03 10.14 14.78
N ASP A 121 12.89 9.62 15.19
CA ASP A 121 12.62 8.19 15.25
C ASP A 121 12.00 7.68 13.93
N ALA A 122 12.02 6.36 13.75
CA ALA A 122 11.56 5.71 12.52
C ALA A 122 10.08 5.99 12.23
N ARG A 123 9.22 6.00 13.25
CA ARG A 123 7.78 6.23 13.09
C ARG A 123 7.48 7.67 12.68
N THR A 124 8.14 8.63 13.29
CA THR A 124 8.03 10.05 12.93
C THR A 124 8.53 10.29 11.50
N PHE A 125 9.63 9.64 11.12
CA PHE A 125 10.17 9.74 9.76
C PHE A 125 9.22 9.11 8.73
N ALA A 126 8.64 7.94 9.03
CA ALA A 126 7.62 7.32 8.18
C ALA A 126 6.41 8.24 7.98
N LYS A 127 5.92 8.87 9.05
CA LYS A 127 4.82 9.86 8.95
C LYS A 127 5.19 11.03 8.04
N HIS A 128 6.43 11.49 8.10
CA HIS A 128 6.90 12.58 7.24
C HIS A 128 6.87 12.16 5.77
N LEU A 129 7.40 10.98 5.45
CA LEU A 129 7.36 10.43 4.09
C LEU A 129 5.92 10.27 3.58
N MET A 130 5.03 9.68 4.40
CA MET A 130 3.62 9.50 4.05
C MET A 130 2.91 10.85 3.80
N ARG A 131 3.20 11.86 4.62
CA ARG A 131 2.68 13.21 4.43
C ARG A 131 3.18 13.85 3.13
N ARG A 132 4.47 13.70 2.80
CA ARG A 132 5.02 14.20 1.52
C ARG A 132 4.32 13.57 0.32
N ALA A 133 4.08 12.25 0.35
CA ALA A 133 3.30 11.58 -0.68
C ALA A 133 1.90 12.17 -0.83
N PHE A 134 1.21 12.40 0.28
CA PHE A 134 -0.12 12.99 0.29
C PHE A 134 -0.14 14.44 -0.24
N GLU A 135 0.82 15.26 0.17
CA GLU A 135 0.94 16.66 -0.25
C GLU A 135 1.08 16.81 -1.78
N VAL A 136 1.84 15.91 -2.43
CA VAL A 136 2.06 15.99 -3.88
C VAL A 136 0.99 15.27 -4.72
N SER A 137 0.22 14.35 -4.13
CA SER A 137 -0.67 13.46 -4.90
C SER A 137 -2.09 13.34 -4.37
N SER A 138 -2.36 13.77 -3.15
CA SER A 138 -3.60 13.48 -2.40
C SER A 138 -3.85 11.98 -2.18
N VAL A 139 -2.86 11.13 -2.38
CA VAL A 139 -2.94 9.69 -2.15
C VAL A 139 -2.44 9.35 -0.75
N THR A 140 -3.27 8.64 0.01
CA THR A 140 -2.92 8.16 1.35
C THR A 140 -2.01 6.95 1.26
N ALA A 141 -0.99 6.91 2.11
CA ALA A 141 -0.07 5.79 2.23
C ALA A 141 -0.24 5.05 3.58
N THR A 142 0.26 3.82 3.62
CA THR A 142 0.56 3.08 4.84
C THR A 142 2.05 2.75 4.86
N ALA A 143 2.59 2.46 6.03
CA ALA A 143 3.99 2.13 6.19
C ALA A 143 4.21 0.92 7.10
N GLY A 144 5.27 0.17 6.81
CA GLY A 144 5.80 -0.87 7.68
C GLY A 144 7.25 -0.57 8.03
N ILE A 145 7.61 -0.73 9.28
CA ILE A 145 8.96 -0.49 9.80
C ILE A 145 9.53 -1.80 10.32
N GLY A 146 10.73 -2.12 9.92
CA GLY A 146 11.44 -3.32 10.39
C GLY A 146 12.96 -3.19 10.27
N PRO A 147 13.73 -4.11 10.88
CA PRO A 147 15.18 -4.11 10.78
C PRO A 147 15.71 -4.48 9.40
N ASN A 148 14.88 -5.07 8.56
CA ASN A 148 15.17 -5.47 7.17
C ASN A 148 13.92 -5.36 6.29
N MET A 149 14.09 -5.52 4.98
CA MET A 149 13.00 -5.41 3.99
C MET A 149 11.86 -6.39 4.25
N PHE A 150 12.18 -7.63 4.61
CA PHE A 150 11.17 -8.66 4.85
C PHE A 150 10.27 -8.29 6.04
N GLN A 151 10.86 -7.93 7.18
CA GLN A 151 10.10 -7.55 8.37
C GLN A 151 9.34 -6.24 8.17
N ALA A 152 9.91 -5.26 7.45
CA ALA A 152 9.21 -4.03 7.08
C ALA A 152 7.97 -4.33 6.22
N LYS A 153 8.09 -5.24 5.24
CA LYS A 153 6.96 -5.65 4.40
C LYS A 153 5.89 -6.40 5.20
N VAL A 154 6.28 -7.31 6.08
CA VAL A 154 5.35 -8.01 6.97
C VAL A 154 4.65 -7.04 7.94
N ALA A 155 5.38 -6.08 8.48
CA ALA A 155 4.80 -5.02 9.32
C ALA A 155 3.75 -4.21 8.57
N LEU A 156 4.01 -3.88 7.31
CA LEU A 156 3.05 -3.20 6.43
C LEU A 156 1.80 -4.05 6.21
N ASP A 157 1.97 -5.29 5.78
CA ASP A 157 0.86 -6.13 5.32
C ASP A 157 -0.04 -6.61 6.46
N ILE A 158 0.52 -6.83 7.65
CA ILE A 158 -0.20 -7.39 8.80
C ILE A 158 -0.48 -6.34 9.87
N CYS A 159 0.55 -5.61 10.33
CA CYS A 159 0.43 -4.74 11.49
C CYS A 159 -0.19 -3.37 11.16
N ALA A 160 0.13 -2.78 10.01
CA ALA A 160 -0.33 -1.44 9.65
C ALA A 160 -1.86 -1.35 9.54
N LYS A 161 -2.55 -2.43 9.19
CA LYS A 161 -4.01 -2.51 9.08
C LYS A 161 -4.72 -2.25 10.42
N HIS A 162 -4.06 -2.57 11.52
CA HIS A 162 -4.61 -2.45 12.88
C HIS A 162 -4.10 -1.21 13.62
N ALA A 163 -3.20 -0.45 13.00
CA ALA A 163 -2.66 0.79 13.57
C ALA A 163 -3.49 2.00 13.15
N SER A 164 -3.86 2.84 14.12
CA SER A 164 -4.67 4.05 13.87
C SER A 164 -4.00 5.06 12.95
N ASP A 165 -2.67 5.11 12.94
CA ASP A 165 -1.86 5.98 12.07
C ASP A 165 -1.41 5.31 10.76
N GLY A 166 -1.84 4.05 10.50
CA GLY A 166 -1.48 3.32 9.30
C GLY A 166 -0.02 2.86 9.25
N ILE A 167 0.67 2.80 10.40
CA ILE A 167 2.08 2.38 10.49
C ILE A 167 2.19 1.14 11.35
N GLY A 168 2.65 0.04 10.75
CA GLY A 168 3.08 -1.17 11.46
C GLY A 168 4.57 -1.12 11.77
N GLN A 169 4.98 -1.71 12.88
CA GLN A 169 6.38 -1.81 13.25
C GLN A 169 6.68 -3.17 13.86
N LEU A 170 7.77 -3.78 13.42
CA LEU A 170 8.28 -5.04 13.93
C LEU A 170 9.78 -4.93 14.21
N ASP A 171 10.21 -5.58 15.26
CA ASP A 171 11.58 -5.96 15.53
C ASP A 171 11.67 -7.48 15.60
N ASP A 172 12.86 -8.03 15.85
CA ASP A 172 13.05 -9.48 15.89
C ASP A 172 12.21 -10.14 17.00
N GLU A 173 12.05 -9.48 18.14
CA GLU A 173 11.29 -10.00 19.28
C GLU A 173 9.78 -9.99 19.00
N SER A 174 9.23 -8.88 18.55
CA SER A 174 7.82 -8.76 18.20
C SER A 174 7.44 -9.60 16.98
N PHE A 175 8.36 -9.80 16.04
CA PHE A 175 8.18 -10.73 14.94
C PHE A 175 8.02 -12.17 15.44
N GLN A 176 8.90 -12.63 16.33
CA GLN A 176 8.81 -13.97 16.89
C GLN A 176 7.54 -14.17 17.71
N ARG A 177 7.15 -13.21 18.53
CA ARG A 177 5.96 -13.30 19.39
C ARG A 177 4.65 -13.22 18.61
N GLY A 178 4.55 -12.32 17.63
CA GLY A 178 3.29 -12.00 16.96
C GLY A 178 3.12 -12.67 15.61
N ILE A 179 4.18 -12.74 14.80
CA ILE A 179 4.08 -13.18 13.40
C ILE A 179 4.33 -14.68 13.25
N TRP A 180 5.20 -15.28 14.07
CA TRP A 180 5.54 -16.70 13.98
C TRP A 180 4.31 -17.61 14.02
N PHE A 181 3.30 -17.24 14.79
CA PHE A 181 2.05 -17.98 14.93
C PHE A 181 0.90 -17.39 14.12
N HIS A 182 1.17 -16.37 13.28
CA HIS A 182 0.13 -15.74 12.47
C HIS A 182 -0.56 -16.73 11.54
N ARG A 183 -1.87 -16.60 11.43
CA ARG A 183 -2.70 -17.40 10.50
C ARG A 183 -3.68 -16.46 9.77
N PRO A 184 -3.94 -16.72 8.49
CA PRO A 184 -3.34 -17.75 7.65
C PRO A 184 -1.89 -17.41 7.27
N ILE A 185 -1.05 -18.43 7.07
CA ILE A 185 0.37 -18.24 6.68
C ILE A 185 0.53 -17.53 5.32
N THR A 186 -0.51 -17.58 4.49
CA THR A 186 -0.57 -16.90 3.18
C THR A 186 -0.63 -15.38 3.28
N ASP A 187 -0.83 -14.81 4.46
CA ASP A 187 -0.72 -13.36 4.69
C ASP A 187 0.74 -12.90 4.72
N ILE A 188 1.67 -13.84 4.93
CA ILE A 188 3.10 -13.53 4.99
C ILE A 188 3.64 -13.39 3.57
N TRP A 189 4.31 -12.27 3.31
CA TRP A 189 4.93 -11.96 2.05
C TRP A 189 5.81 -13.10 1.52
N GLY A 190 5.62 -13.50 0.28
CA GLY A 190 6.32 -14.60 -0.36
C GLY A 190 5.66 -15.98 -0.18
N ILE A 191 4.62 -16.12 0.66
CA ILE A 191 3.92 -17.39 0.87
C ILE A 191 2.55 -17.37 0.17
N ALA A 192 2.54 -17.81 -1.08
CA ALA A 192 1.31 -17.95 -1.86
C ALA A 192 0.56 -19.25 -1.51
N PRO A 193 -0.76 -19.36 -1.87
CA PRO A 193 -1.55 -20.58 -1.64
C PRO A 193 -0.93 -21.88 -2.15
N GLY A 194 -0.12 -21.81 -3.21
CA GLY A 194 0.60 -22.99 -3.74
C GLY A 194 1.77 -23.47 -2.87
N ILE A 195 2.31 -22.59 -2.01
CA ILE A 195 3.42 -22.90 -1.09
C ILE A 195 2.91 -23.34 0.27
N ALA A 196 1.83 -22.75 0.75
CA ALA A 196 1.29 -22.99 2.10
C ALA A 196 1.09 -24.48 2.45
N PRO A 197 0.53 -25.35 1.57
CA PRO A 197 0.37 -26.77 1.88
C PRO A 197 1.69 -27.54 2.04
N ARG A 198 2.78 -27.01 1.45
CA ARG A 198 4.13 -27.62 1.53
C ARG A 198 4.80 -27.29 2.87
N LEU A 199 4.42 -26.18 3.49
CA LEU A 199 4.92 -25.74 4.81
C LEU A 199 4.09 -26.30 5.96
N ALA A 200 2.89 -26.84 5.69
CA ALA A 200 2.01 -27.45 6.69
C ALA A 200 2.30 -28.93 6.96
N LYS A 201 3.28 -29.52 6.27
CA LYS A 201 3.78 -30.89 6.48
C LYS A 201 4.93 -30.87 7.47
#